data_65d165bc4670b84bed7cc41b41653c54
#
_entry.id   65d165bc4670b84bed7cc41b41653c54
#
_cell.length_a   1.000
_cell.length_b   1.000
_cell.length_c   1.000
_cell.angle_alpha   90.00
_cell.angle_beta   90.00
_cell.angle_gamma   90.00
#
_symmetry.space_group_name_H-M   'P 1'
#
loop_
_entity.id
_entity.type
_entity.pdbx_description
1 polymer ?
#
loop_
_entity_poly.entity_id
_entity_poly.type
_entity_poly.pdbx_seq_one_letter_code
_entity_poly.pdbx_strand_id
1 'polypeptide(L)'
;DFDDYTLPYDEYFGGATLFSKKNFEQVNGYSNNYWGVGYEDYDLLLRCVVKELSVRTEVENSISKTYGNFNGMNSYIEIPSDNAKIKNTTNKSFTISSWFFTEGEPPYGANVDNNRCEYSIFTRPGYHTGLSYTHGGFIKAVIWMRPVGSSEREPVVIQTPLRTNQWYQVGMVVDDREQSLTLYVNGKEVGKKLYNGELVEYLNKPYYIGAGDPNLSVWRNFFKGHIAEVGMWSDMLKDYEMELIFNKGIIDKNGEYVTSKLPVGIWDFKGGYDSITFDISGNGNHAKFYNVEFANKSLKSNTERYLPYR
;
A
#
# COMPACT_ATOMS: atom_id res chain seq x y z
N ASP A 1 30.71 -3.82 5.24
CA ASP A 1 29.83 -2.65 5.13
C ASP A 1 29.30 -2.61 3.71
N PHE A 2 28.18 -3.29 3.51
CA PHE A 2 27.42 -3.14 2.26
C PHE A 2 26.37 -2.07 2.56
N ASP A 3 26.63 -0.87 2.08
CA ASP A 3 25.65 0.20 2.02
C ASP A 3 24.40 -0.27 1.27
N ASP A 4 23.24 0.18 1.72
CA ASP A 4 21.96 -0.08 1.05
C ASP A 4 22.13 -0.02 -0.46
N TYR A 5 21.80 -1.11 -1.15
CA TYR A 5 21.87 -1.23 -2.60
C TYR A 5 20.92 -0.22 -3.25
N THR A 6 21.37 1.01 -3.33
CA THR A 6 20.78 1.99 -4.24
C THR A 6 21.44 1.81 -5.60
N LEU A 7 20.64 1.63 -6.63
CA LEU A 7 21.18 1.63 -7.97
C LEU A 7 21.97 2.93 -8.18
N PRO A 8 23.18 2.89 -8.77
CA PRO A 8 24.01 4.07 -8.98
C PRO A 8 23.29 5.19 -9.75
N TYR A 9 22.32 4.82 -10.59
CA TYR A 9 21.43 5.69 -11.36
C TYR A 9 20.19 4.90 -11.82
N ASP A 10 19.13 5.58 -12.20
CA ASP A 10 17.82 4.98 -12.53
C ASP A 10 17.84 3.97 -13.69
N GLU A 11 18.80 4.06 -14.58
CA GLU A 11 18.96 3.21 -15.77
C GLU A 11 20.07 2.15 -15.59
N TYR A 12 20.55 1.93 -14.36
CA TYR A 12 21.59 0.95 -14.09
C TYR A 12 21.11 -0.47 -14.42
N PHE A 13 21.84 -1.17 -15.29
CA PHE A 13 21.55 -2.51 -15.77
C PHE A 13 22.69 -3.51 -15.46
N GLY A 14 23.71 -3.06 -14.76
CA GLY A 14 24.86 -3.86 -14.38
C GLY A 14 24.61 -4.82 -13.21
N GLY A 15 25.64 -5.56 -12.84
CA GLY A 15 25.62 -6.53 -11.75
C GLY A 15 25.17 -7.92 -12.20
N ALA A 16 24.06 -8.45 -11.68
CA ALA A 16 23.52 -9.75 -12.07
C ALA A 16 22.24 -9.59 -12.86
N THR A 17 22.23 -10.05 -14.11
CA THR A 17 21.07 -10.00 -14.99
C THR A 17 20.57 -11.41 -15.31
N LEU A 18 19.26 -11.66 -15.12
CA LEU A 18 18.65 -12.95 -15.42
C LEU A 18 17.82 -12.87 -16.70
N PHE A 19 18.12 -13.75 -17.66
CA PHE A 19 17.37 -13.91 -18.90
C PHE A 19 16.72 -15.28 -19.01
N SER A 20 15.55 -15.36 -19.64
CA SER A 20 15.14 -16.60 -20.26
C SER A 20 16.07 -16.89 -21.46
N LYS A 21 16.36 -18.17 -21.74
CA LYS A 21 17.18 -18.56 -22.92
C LYS A 21 16.66 -17.90 -24.20
N LYS A 22 15.34 -17.93 -24.41
CA LYS A 22 14.69 -17.31 -25.57
C LYS A 22 14.98 -15.82 -25.69
N ASN A 23 14.83 -15.06 -24.60
CA ASN A 23 15.05 -13.62 -24.60
C ASN A 23 16.54 -13.28 -24.80
N PHE A 24 17.43 -14.07 -24.18
CA PHE A 24 18.88 -13.89 -24.36
C PHE A 24 19.32 -14.11 -25.80
N GLU A 25 18.82 -15.16 -26.47
CA GLU A 25 19.05 -15.41 -27.88
C GLU A 25 18.45 -14.31 -28.79
N GLN A 26 17.27 -13.78 -28.41
CA GLN A 26 16.60 -12.72 -29.17
C GLN A 26 17.38 -11.40 -29.19
N VAL A 27 18.09 -11.06 -28.11
CA VAL A 27 18.98 -9.89 -28.06
C VAL A 27 20.41 -10.20 -28.50
N ASN A 28 20.70 -11.44 -28.88
CA ASN A 28 22.04 -11.91 -29.26
C ASN A 28 23.08 -11.83 -28.12
N GLY A 29 22.64 -11.99 -26.87
CA GLY A 29 23.49 -12.03 -25.67
C GLY A 29 24.34 -10.77 -25.46
N TYR A 30 25.41 -10.89 -24.67
CA TYR A 30 26.40 -9.83 -24.52
C TYR A 30 27.24 -9.65 -25.77
N SER A 31 27.56 -8.40 -26.10
CA SER A 31 28.41 -8.09 -27.24
C SER A 31 29.89 -8.43 -26.98
N ASN A 32 30.55 -9.08 -27.93
CA ASN A 32 31.98 -9.36 -27.85
C ASN A 32 32.85 -8.17 -28.30
N ASN A 33 32.27 -7.02 -28.63
CA ASN A 33 32.98 -5.86 -29.16
C ASN A 33 33.53 -4.93 -28.07
N TYR A 34 33.21 -5.20 -26.79
CA TYR A 34 33.70 -4.40 -25.69
C TYR A 34 34.96 -5.00 -25.09
N TRP A 35 36.00 -4.19 -24.97
CA TRP A 35 37.29 -4.55 -24.37
C TRP A 35 37.54 -3.64 -23.16
N GLY A 36 37.54 -4.22 -21.97
CA GLY A 36 37.69 -3.49 -20.71
C GLY A 36 36.39 -3.33 -19.96
N VAL A 37 36.26 -2.33 -19.07
CA VAL A 37 35.13 -2.08 -18.22
C VAL A 37 34.26 -0.98 -18.81
N GLY A 38 32.97 -1.24 -19.02
CA GLY A 38 31.94 -0.25 -19.25
C GLY A 38 31.19 -0.37 -20.59
N TYR A 39 29.93 0.09 -20.56
CA TYR A 39 28.98 0.15 -21.68
C TYR A 39 28.40 -1.19 -22.20
N GLU A 40 28.94 -2.36 -21.84
CA GLU A 40 28.42 -3.67 -22.28
C GLU A 40 27.03 -3.93 -21.72
N ASP A 41 26.78 -3.52 -20.47
CA ASP A 41 25.48 -3.63 -19.82
C ASP A 41 24.48 -2.66 -20.43
N TYR A 42 24.90 -1.43 -20.74
CA TYR A 42 24.06 -0.43 -21.38
C TYR A 42 23.68 -0.83 -22.82
N ASP A 43 24.60 -1.40 -23.58
CA ASP A 43 24.35 -1.94 -24.93
C ASP A 43 23.33 -3.10 -24.86
N LEU A 44 23.47 -3.98 -23.88
CA LEU A 44 22.50 -5.06 -23.66
C LEU A 44 21.12 -4.53 -23.32
N LEU A 45 21.03 -3.52 -22.45
CA LEU A 45 19.78 -2.83 -22.11
C LEU A 45 19.13 -2.22 -23.36
N LEU A 46 19.88 -1.48 -24.18
CA LEU A 46 19.36 -0.88 -25.41
C LEU A 46 18.81 -1.94 -26.38
N ARG A 47 19.47 -3.08 -26.50
CA ARG A 47 18.96 -4.17 -27.34
C ARG A 47 17.70 -4.81 -26.79
N CYS A 48 17.55 -4.90 -25.47
CA CYS A 48 16.29 -5.30 -24.83
C CYS A 48 15.16 -4.33 -25.19
N VAL A 49 15.42 -3.03 -25.10
CA VAL A 49 14.44 -1.97 -25.45
C VAL A 49 14.05 -2.07 -26.93
N VAL A 50 15.02 -2.17 -27.84
CA VAL A 50 14.76 -2.29 -29.30
C VAL A 50 13.96 -3.56 -29.64
N LYS A 51 14.10 -4.62 -28.85
CA LYS A 51 13.33 -5.87 -29.01
C LYS A 51 12.03 -5.90 -28.21
N GLU A 52 11.64 -4.75 -27.65
CA GLU A 52 10.41 -4.62 -26.84
C GLU A 52 10.33 -5.62 -25.67
N LEU A 53 11.48 -6.03 -25.13
CA LEU A 53 11.52 -6.87 -23.95
C LEU A 53 11.31 -6.02 -22.72
N SER A 54 10.38 -6.44 -21.85
CA SER A 54 10.23 -5.82 -20.54
C SER A 54 11.44 -6.15 -19.67
N VAL A 55 12.14 -5.12 -19.20
CA VAL A 55 13.22 -5.24 -18.22
C VAL A 55 12.62 -5.12 -16.82
N ARG A 56 12.83 -6.14 -16.00
CA ARG A 56 12.45 -6.12 -14.59
C ARG A 56 13.69 -5.91 -13.75
N THR A 57 13.74 -4.86 -13.00
CA THR A 57 14.76 -4.67 -11.98
C THR A 57 14.16 -5.11 -10.64
N GLU A 58 14.63 -6.23 -10.09
CA GLU A 58 14.32 -6.61 -8.71
C GLU A 58 15.24 -5.81 -7.78
N VAL A 59 14.75 -4.71 -7.26
CA VAL A 59 15.37 -4.09 -6.10
C VAL A 59 14.90 -4.93 -4.91
N GLU A 60 15.78 -5.74 -4.35
CA GLU A 60 15.53 -6.43 -3.08
C GLU A 60 15.48 -5.41 -1.94
N ASN A 61 14.42 -4.66 -1.83
CA ASN A 61 14.05 -4.06 -0.56
C ASN A 61 13.48 -5.17 0.31
N SER A 62 14.34 -6.01 0.84
CA SER A 62 13.96 -7.05 1.80
C SER A 62 13.71 -6.42 3.16
N ILE A 63 12.63 -5.66 3.27
CA ILE A 63 12.15 -5.24 4.58
C ILE A 63 11.55 -6.48 5.24
N SER A 64 12.21 -6.99 6.27
CA SER A 64 11.65 -8.08 7.07
C SER A 64 10.47 -7.52 7.87
N LYS A 65 9.25 -7.83 7.42
CA LYS A 65 8.03 -7.40 8.09
C LYS A 65 7.26 -8.60 8.62
N THR A 66 6.67 -8.41 9.79
CA THR A 66 5.60 -9.30 10.26
C THR A 66 4.32 -8.91 9.56
N TYR A 67 3.55 -9.89 9.14
CA TYR A 67 2.26 -9.67 8.51
C TYR A 67 1.16 -10.49 9.18
N GLY A 68 -0.07 -10.00 9.09
CA GLY A 68 -1.26 -10.73 9.45
C GLY A 68 -1.81 -11.50 8.26
N ASN A 69 -2.19 -12.77 8.49
CA ASN A 69 -2.90 -13.62 7.55
C ASN A 69 -4.41 -13.42 7.74
N PHE A 70 -5.09 -13.01 6.68
CA PHE A 70 -6.51 -12.77 6.64
C PHE A 70 -7.20 -13.81 5.74
N ASN A 71 -8.25 -14.46 6.26
CA ASN A 71 -8.87 -15.62 5.61
C ASN A 71 -10.01 -15.28 4.63
N GLY A 72 -10.40 -14.01 4.52
CA GLY A 72 -11.48 -13.57 3.65
C GLY A 72 -12.91 -13.85 4.17
N MET A 73 -13.06 -14.34 5.40
CA MET A 73 -14.36 -14.74 5.97
C MET A 73 -14.71 -14.03 7.27
N ASN A 74 -13.77 -13.98 8.22
CA ASN A 74 -14.00 -13.43 9.56
C ASN A 74 -12.72 -12.95 10.26
N SER A 75 -11.62 -12.80 9.51
CA SER A 75 -10.37 -12.24 10.02
C SER A 75 -10.39 -10.72 9.88
N TYR A 76 -10.13 -10.01 10.96
CA TYR A 76 -9.99 -8.56 10.96
C TYR A 76 -9.30 -8.08 12.23
N ILE A 77 -8.87 -6.81 12.20
CA ILE A 77 -8.32 -6.11 13.36
C ILE A 77 -9.17 -4.86 13.59
N GLU A 78 -9.60 -4.65 14.83
CA GLU A 78 -10.40 -3.50 15.25
C GLU A 78 -9.53 -2.55 16.05
N ILE A 79 -9.46 -1.29 15.59
CA ILE A 79 -8.79 -0.19 16.29
C ILE A 79 -9.87 0.66 16.94
N PRO A 80 -9.95 0.68 18.29
CA PRO A 80 -10.95 1.49 19.00
C PRO A 80 -10.80 2.98 18.69
N SER A 81 -11.91 3.69 18.55
CA SER A 81 -11.93 5.13 18.26
C SER A 81 -12.23 6.00 19.46
N ASP A 82 -12.17 5.45 20.67
CA ASP A 82 -12.41 6.17 21.93
C ASP A 82 -11.22 7.05 22.35
N ASN A 83 -10.01 6.74 21.88
CA ASN A 83 -8.84 7.58 22.10
C ASN A 83 -8.96 8.90 21.31
N ALA A 84 -8.82 10.02 22.02
CA ALA A 84 -8.95 11.38 21.45
C ALA A 84 -8.00 11.66 20.27
N LYS A 85 -6.81 11.00 20.25
CA LYS A 85 -5.81 11.19 19.20
C LYS A 85 -6.22 10.58 17.85
N ILE A 86 -7.00 9.50 17.87
CA ILE A 86 -7.43 8.81 16.65
C ILE A 86 -8.88 9.08 16.27
N LYS A 87 -9.70 9.52 17.23
CA LYS A 87 -11.16 9.60 17.10
C LYS A 87 -11.65 10.31 15.83
N ASN A 88 -11.03 11.42 15.48
CA ASN A 88 -11.47 12.30 14.41
C ASN A 88 -10.43 12.47 13.31
N THR A 89 -9.51 11.52 13.17
CA THR A 89 -8.39 11.64 12.22
C THR A 89 -8.88 11.82 10.78
N THR A 90 -9.93 11.12 10.38
CA THR A 90 -10.44 11.15 9.00
C THR A 90 -11.41 12.31 8.69
N ASN A 91 -11.57 13.27 9.59
CA ASN A 91 -12.46 14.42 9.39
C ASN A 91 -11.73 15.67 8.87
N LYS A 92 -10.43 15.58 8.70
CA LYS A 92 -9.53 16.63 8.20
C LYS A 92 -8.47 16.00 7.30
N SER A 93 -7.37 16.69 7.09
CA SER A 93 -6.20 16.09 6.42
C SER A 93 -5.72 14.87 7.19
N PHE A 94 -5.48 13.77 6.48
CA PHE A 94 -4.96 12.54 7.04
C PHE A 94 -4.19 11.71 6.01
N THR A 95 -3.39 10.78 6.50
CA THR A 95 -2.70 9.79 5.67
C THR A 95 -2.88 8.41 6.25
N ILE A 96 -3.06 7.42 5.38
CA ILE A 96 -3.05 5.99 5.70
C ILE A 96 -2.05 5.32 4.77
N SER A 97 -1.22 4.43 5.32
CA SER A 97 -0.27 3.61 4.56
C SER A 97 -0.33 2.16 5.05
N SER A 98 -0.20 1.22 4.12
CA SER A 98 -0.19 -0.21 4.44
C SER A 98 0.52 -1.00 3.35
N TRP A 99 1.14 -2.13 3.72
CA TRP A 99 1.53 -3.17 2.78
C TRP A 99 0.42 -4.22 2.68
N PHE A 100 0.19 -4.72 1.47
CA PHE A 100 -0.73 -5.83 1.27
C PHE A 100 -0.27 -6.79 0.18
N PHE A 101 -0.76 -8.03 0.28
CA PHE A 101 -0.61 -9.09 -0.71
C PHE A 101 -1.93 -9.86 -0.81
N THR A 102 -2.38 -10.16 -2.01
CA THR A 102 -3.52 -11.05 -2.24
C THR A 102 -3.23 -12.04 -3.36
N GLU A 103 -3.67 -13.30 -3.18
CA GLU A 103 -3.51 -14.36 -4.18
C GLU A 103 -4.59 -14.31 -5.26
N GLY A 104 -5.67 -13.58 -5.02
CA GLY A 104 -6.80 -13.51 -5.94
C GLY A 104 -7.66 -12.26 -5.74
N GLU A 105 -8.53 -12.02 -6.68
CA GLU A 105 -9.50 -10.95 -6.64
C GLU A 105 -10.68 -11.28 -5.74
N PRO A 106 -11.36 -10.26 -5.16
CA PRO A 106 -12.66 -10.46 -4.52
C PRO A 106 -13.66 -11.09 -5.51
N PRO A 107 -14.54 -11.96 -5.03
CA PRO A 107 -15.55 -12.57 -5.89
C PRO A 107 -16.49 -11.52 -6.49
N TYR A 108 -16.93 -11.77 -7.73
CA TYR A 108 -17.96 -10.95 -8.40
C TYR A 108 -19.36 -11.32 -7.92
N GLY A 109 -20.18 -10.32 -7.60
CA GLY A 109 -21.61 -10.48 -7.34
C GLY A 109 -22.10 -9.88 -6.03
N ALA A 110 -23.34 -9.39 -6.07
CA ALA A 110 -23.95 -8.67 -4.94
C ALA A 110 -24.35 -9.57 -3.74
N ASN A 111 -24.32 -10.89 -3.90
CA ASN A 111 -24.85 -11.85 -2.93
C ASN A 111 -23.84 -12.89 -2.46
N VAL A 112 -22.56 -12.73 -2.78
CA VAL A 112 -21.57 -13.69 -2.32
C VAL A 112 -21.05 -13.23 -0.97
N ASP A 113 -21.58 -13.85 0.06
CA ASP A 113 -21.07 -13.86 1.44
C ASP A 113 -20.51 -12.52 1.96
N ASN A 114 -21.30 -11.43 1.80
CA ASN A 114 -21.01 -10.14 2.43
C ASN A 114 -19.79 -9.35 1.91
N ASN A 115 -19.07 -9.85 0.91
CA ASN A 115 -17.97 -9.13 0.27
C ASN A 115 -18.44 -8.57 -1.07
N ARG A 116 -18.89 -7.33 -1.09
CA ARG A 116 -19.36 -6.65 -2.32
C ARG A 116 -18.23 -6.34 -3.29
N CYS A 117 -17.62 -7.39 -3.86
CA CYS A 117 -16.56 -7.25 -4.86
C CYS A 117 -15.31 -6.48 -4.35
N GLU A 118 -15.09 -6.43 -3.03
CA GLU A 118 -14.00 -5.70 -2.40
C GLU A 118 -13.38 -6.47 -1.25
N TYR A 119 -12.06 -6.36 -1.12
CA TYR A 119 -11.27 -6.71 0.05
C TYR A 119 -10.80 -5.42 0.72
N SER A 120 -11.33 -5.09 1.89
CA SER A 120 -10.93 -3.90 2.62
C SER A 120 -9.56 -4.09 3.27
N ILE A 121 -8.61 -3.20 2.98
CA ILE A 121 -7.28 -3.19 3.58
C ILE A 121 -7.31 -2.39 4.87
N PHE A 122 -7.79 -1.16 4.80
CA PHE A 122 -7.99 -0.27 5.94
C PHE A 122 -9.28 0.53 5.73
N THR A 123 -10.17 0.54 6.72
CA THR A 123 -11.48 1.15 6.56
C THR A 123 -11.96 1.82 7.83
N ARG A 124 -12.62 2.96 7.68
CA ARG A 124 -13.53 3.49 8.68
C ARG A 124 -14.97 3.21 8.24
N PRO A 125 -15.76 2.44 9.01
CA PRO A 125 -17.12 2.06 8.62
C PRO A 125 -18.09 3.24 8.59
N GLY A 126 -19.25 3.00 8.02
CA GLY A 126 -20.28 4.00 7.77
C GLY A 126 -20.42 4.24 6.27
N TYR A 127 -19.39 4.75 5.61
CA TYR A 127 -19.32 4.87 4.16
C TYR A 127 -18.04 4.27 3.57
N HIS A 128 -17.31 3.48 4.38
CA HIS A 128 -16.09 2.78 3.94
C HIS A 128 -14.97 3.71 3.44
N THR A 129 -14.75 4.84 4.13
CA THR A 129 -13.56 5.66 3.89
C THR A 129 -12.30 4.82 4.14
N GLY A 130 -11.42 4.74 3.16
CA GLY A 130 -10.17 3.97 3.27
C GLY A 130 -9.65 3.40 1.98
N LEU A 131 -8.91 2.28 2.11
CA LEU A 131 -8.24 1.55 1.04
C LEU A 131 -8.85 0.16 0.88
N SER A 132 -9.13 -0.24 -0.36
CA SER A 132 -9.63 -1.58 -0.68
C SER A 132 -9.10 -2.07 -2.04
N TYR A 133 -8.98 -3.39 -2.18
CA TYR A 133 -8.72 -4.06 -3.45
C TYR A 133 -10.04 -4.60 -4.01
N THR A 134 -10.37 -4.26 -5.25
CA THR A 134 -11.68 -4.54 -5.82
C THR A 134 -11.63 -5.64 -6.88
N HIS A 135 -12.78 -6.24 -7.17
CA HIS A 135 -12.92 -7.10 -8.33
C HIS A 135 -12.51 -6.35 -9.62
N GLY A 136 -11.88 -7.05 -10.55
CA GLY A 136 -11.26 -6.44 -11.74
C GLY A 136 -9.82 -5.99 -11.49
N GLY A 137 -9.26 -6.27 -10.30
CA GLY A 137 -7.84 -6.05 -10.02
C GLY A 137 -7.46 -4.60 -9.76
N PHE A 138 -8.29 -3.81 -9.09
CA PHE A 138 -7.97 -2.40 -8.80
C PHE A 138 -7.73 -2.17 -7.31
N ILE A 139 -6.66 -1.45 -6.96
CA ILE A 139 -6.58 -0.77 -5.67
C ILE A 139 -7.42 0.51 -5.73
N LYS A 140 -8.22 0.72 -4.70
CA LYS A 140 -9.15 1.84 -4.57
C LYS A 140 -8.89 2.61 -3.30
N ALA A 141 -8.81 3.95 -3.39
CA ALA A 141 -8.94 4.88 -2.28
C ALA A 141 -10.28 5.59 -2.36
N VAL A 142 -10.98 5.71 -1.23
CA VAL A 142 -12.28 6.39 -1.16
C VAL A 142 -12.38 7.25 0.10
N ILE A 143 -12.89 8.45 -0.08
CA ILE A 143 -13.41 9.32 0.99
C ILE A 143 -14.84 9.70 0.65
N TRP A 144 -15.57 10.12 1.67
CA TRP A 144 -16.90 10.71 1.48
C TRP A 144 -16.91 12.15 1.95
N MET A 145 -17.53 12.99 1.16
CA MET A 145 -17.66 14.40 1.46
C MET A 145 -19.12 14.84 1.28
N ARG A 146 -19.43 16.01 1.84
CA ARG A 146 -20.68 16.71 1.59
C ARG A 146 -20.34 17.91 0.74
N PRO A 147 -20.84 17.97 -0.52
CA PRO A 147 -20.58 19.11 -1.40
C PRO A 147 -21.08 20.42 -0.80
N VAL A 148 -20.45 21.53 -1.11
CA VAL A 148 -20.88 22.86 -0.68
C VAL A 148 -22.33 23.12 -1.13
N GLY A 149 -23.18 23.47 -0.18
CA GLY A 149 -24.59 23.75 -0.45
C GLY A 149 -25.50 22.51 -0.61
N SER A 150 -24.98 21.30 -0.39
CA SER A 150 -25.73 20.04 -0.47
C SER A 150 -25.91 19.41 0.91
N SER A 151 -27.04 18.74 1.13
CA SER A 151 -27.23 17.83 2.27
C SER A 151 -26.81 16.40 1.94
N GLU A 152 -26.65 16.11 0.66
CA GLU A 152 -26.27 14.78 0.16
C GLU A 152 -24.78 14.53 0.38
N ARG A 153 -24.41 13.26 0.42
CA ARG A 153 -23.03 12.81 0.57
C ARG A 153 -22.58 12.14 -0.71
N GLU A 154 -21.36 12.46 -1.15
CA GLU A 154 -20.80 11.94 -2.38
C GLU A 154 -19.43 11.29 -2.13
N PRO A 155 -19.13 10.17 -2.83
CA PRO A 155 -17.81 9.56 -2.76
C PRO A 155 -16.83 10.26 -3.70
N VAL A 156 -15.62 10.48 -3.22
CA VAL A 156 -14.45 10.80 -4.05
C VAL A 156 -13.62 9.52 -4.15
N VAL A 157 -13.46 9.00 -5.35
CA VAL A 157 -12.84 7.72 -5.59
C VAL A 157 -11.69 7.85 -6.57
N ILE A 158 -10.56 7.24 -6.23
CA ILE A 158 -9.44 6.98 -7.13
C ILE A 158 -9.19 5.49 -7.14
N GLN A 159 -8.89 4.93 -8.32
CA GLN A 159 -8.51 3.53 -8.46
C GLN A 159 -7.47 3.35 -9.56
N THR A 160 -6.58 2.37 -9.39
CA THR A 160 -5.56 2.00 -10.37
C THR A 160 -5.42 0.48 -10.43
N PRO A 161 -5.16 -0.13 -11.61
CA PRO A 161 -5.02 -1.57 -11.71
C PRO A 161 -3.75 -2.06 -11.02
N LEU A 162 -3.86 -3.15 -10.26
CA LEU A 162 -2.74 -3.88 -9.66
C LEU A 162 -2.94 -5.38 -9.88
N ARG A 163 -1.84 -6.10 -10.06
CA ARG A 163 -1.85 -7.56 -10.20
C ARG A 163 -1.92 -8.24 -8.83
N THR A 164 -2.47 -9.45 -8.79
CA THR A 164 -2.40 -10.34 -7.62
C THR A 164 -1.02 -11.01 -7.50
N ASN A 165 -0.79 -11.76 -6.42
CA ASN A 165 0.41 -12.55 -6.16
C ASN A 165 1.71 -11.73 -6.03
N GLN A 166 1.59 -10.48 -5.58
CA GLN A 166 2.75 -9.65 -5.24
C GLN A 166 2.43 -8.66 -4.13
N TRP A 167 3.46 -8.23 -3.44
CA TRP A 167 3.35 -7.23 -2.39
C TRP A 167 3.33 -5.82 -2.97
N TYR A 168 2.44 -5.00 -2.43
CA TYR A 168 2.40 -3.57 -2.70
C TYR A 168 2.37 -2.78 -1.40
N GLN A 169 3.11 -1.69 -1.35
CA GLN A 169 2.85 -0.61 -0.42
C GLN A 169 1.80 0.30 -1.07
N VAL A 170 0.73 0.57 -0.35
CA VAL A 170 -0.32 1.48 -0.80
C VAL A 170 -0.56 2.56 0.24
N GLY A 171 -0.87 3.75 -0.23
CA GLY A 171 -1.19 4.85 0.65
C GLY A 171 -2.26 5.76 0.07
N MET A 172 -3.03 6.37 0.95
CA MET A 172 -3.94 7.45 0.60
C MET A 172 -3.61 8.68 1.44
N VAL A 173 -3.53 9.82 0.77
CA VAL A 173 -3.32 11.13 1.39
C VAL A 173 -4.51 12.01 1.09
N VAL A 174 -5.10 12.57 2.13
CA VAL A 174 -6.17 13.56 2.03
C VAL A 174 -5.61 14.89 2.53
N ASP A 175 -5.63 15.89 1.69
CA ASP A 175 -5.35 17.28 2.05
C ASP A 175 -6.66 18.08 2.04
N ASP A 176 -7.19 18.36 3.23
CA ASP A 176 -8.43 19.09 3.41
C ASP A 176 -8.30 20.58 3.04
N ARG A 177 -7.08 21.11 3.05
CA ARG A 177 -6.80 22.51 2.65
C ARG A 177 -6.84 22.69 1.14
N GLU A 178 -6.21 21.75 0.41
CA GLU A 178 -6.27 21.72 -1.06
C GLU A 178 -7.51 21.01 -1.57
N GLN A 179 -8.29 20.40 -0.68
CA GLN A 179 -9.45 19.56 -1.00
C GLN A 179 -9.09 18.50 -2.04
N SER A 180 -8.08 17.69 -1.73
CA SER A 180 -7.60 16.65 -2.61
C SER A 180 -7.46 15.30 -1.93
N LEU A 181 -7.77 14.23 -2.68
CA LEU A 181 -7.45 12.84 -2.39
C LEU A 181 -6.33 12.40 -3.34
N THR A 182 -5.29 11.79 -2.82
CA THR A 182 -4.17 11.24 -3.61
C THR A 182 -3.97 9.77 -3.25
N LEU A 183 -3.79 8.91 -4.26
CA LEU A 183 -3.47 7.49 -4.11
C LEU A 183 -2.01 7.24 -4.48
N TYR A 184 -1.30 6.51 -3.62
CA TYR A 184 0.08 6.09 -3.82
C TYR A 184 0.18 4.56 -3.93
N VAL A 185 1.08 4.11 -4.80
CA VAL A 185 1.48 2.70 -4.90
C VAL A 185 3.00 2.65 -4.96
N ASN A 186 3.60 1.86 -4.07
CA ASN A 186 5.06 1.71 -3.94
C ASN A 186 5.78 3.08 -3.84
N GLY A 187 5.24 3.96 -2.98
CA GLY A 187 5.77 5.29 -2.72
C GLY A 187 5.53 6.34 -3.81
N LYS A 188 4.87 5.99 -4.92
CA LYS A 188 4.64 6.90 -6.04
C LYS A 188 3.16 7.27 -6.16
N GLU A 189 2.88 8.53 -6.45
CA GLU A 189 1.54 8.98 -6.81
C GLU A 189 1.07 8.28 -8.09
N VAL A 190 -0.11 7.66 -8.03
CA VAL A 190 -0.76 7.00 -9.16
C VAL A 190 -2.09 7.64 -9.55
N GLY A 191 -2.55 8.59 -8.76
CA GLY A 191 -3.73 9.40 -9.06
C GLY A 191 -4.03 10.43 -7.99
N LYS A 192 -4.51 11.59 -8.42
CA LYS A 192 -4.99 12.68 -7.56
C LYS A 192 -6.35 13.16 -8.05
N LYS A 193 -7.28 13.41 -7.13
CA LYS A 193 -8.62 13.94 -7.42
C LYS A 193 -8.97 15.07 -6.46
N LEU A 194 -9.40 16.19 -7.02
CA LEU A 194 -9.92 17.30 -6.24
C LEU A 194 -11.38 17.05 -5.86
N TYR A 195 -11.80 17.60 -4.72
CA TYR A 195 -13.19 17.63 -4.30
C TYR A 195 -13.54 19.05 -3.81
N ASN A 196 -14.82 19.33 -3.61
CA ASN A 196 -15.30 20.62 -3.11
C ASN A 196 -16.40 20.38 -2.09
N GLY A 197 -16.05 20.35 -0.83
CA GLY A 197 -16.99 20.06 0.26
C GLY A 197 -16.30 19.69 1.57
N GLU A 198 -17.11 19.33 2.56
CA GLU A 198 -16.63 18.93 3.87
C GLU A 198 -16.53 17.41 3.96
N LEU A 199 -15.45 16.91 4.56
CA LEU A 199 -15.30 15.49 4.84
C LEU A 199 -16.41 15.03 5.80
N VAL A 200 -16.97 13.85 5.53
CA VAL A 200 -18.05 13.30 6.34
C VAL A 200 -17.49 12.79 7.68
N GLU A 201 -18.04 13.29 8.76
CA GLU A 201 -17.68 12.87 10.12
C GLU A 201 -18.29 11.50 10.46
N TYR A 202 -17.44 10.65 11.06
CA TYR A 202 -17.82 9.33 11.57
C TYR A 202 -17.56 9.24 13.07
N LEU A 203 -18.33 9.93 13.85
CA LEU A 203 -18.17 9.93 15.30
C LEU A 203 -18.42 8.52 15.88
N ASN A 204 -17.55 8.12 16.81
CA ASN A 204 -17.68 6.88 17.59
C ASN A 204 -17.67 5.56 16.78
N LYS A 205 -17.09 5.56 15.59
CA LYS A 205 -16.87 4.33 14.81
C LYS A 205 -15.42 3.88 14.94
N PRO A 206 -15.14 2.59 15.16
CA PRO A 206 -13.77 2.08 15.13
C PRO A 206 -13.18 2.14 13.73
N TYR A 207 -11.89 1.90 13.62
CA TYR A 207 -11.24 1.61 12.33
C TYR A 207 -11.02 0.11 12.22
N TYR A 208 -11.02 -0.42 11.01
CA TYR A 208 -10.76 -1.82 10.75
C TYR A 208 -9.61 -2.01 9.77
N ILE A 209 -8.75 -3.00 10.05
CA ILE A 209 -7.78 -3.55 9.13
C ILE A 209 -8.29 -4.91 8.69
N GLY A 210 -8.36 -5.14 7.39
CA GLY A 210 -8.82 -6.40 6.83
C GLY A 210 -10.33 -6.60 6.82
N ALA A 211 -11.12 -5.58 7.08
CA ALA A 211 -12.58 -5.63 6.96
C ALA A 211 -13.19 -4.26 6.66
N GLY A 212 -14.40 -4.26 6.09
CA GLY A 212 -15.25 -3.09 5.93
C GLY A 212 -15.98 -2.72 7.23
N ASP A 213 -17.14 -3.32 7.48
CA ASP A 213 -17.82 -3.27 8.77
C ASP A 213 -18.24 -4.71 9.16
N PRO A 214 -17.46 -5.40 10.00
CA PRO A 214 -17.70 -6.79 10.34
C PRO A 214 -19.02 -7.02 11.12
N ASN A 215 -19.60 -5.95 11.67
CA ASN A 215 -20.85 -6.02 12.46
C ASN A 215 -22.11 -5.95 11.61
N LEU A 216 -21.98 -5.63 10.31
CA LEU A 216 -23.12 -5.60 9.40
C LEU A 216 -23.37 -6.98 8.77
N SER A 217 -24.60 -7.20 8.27
CA SER A 217 -24.94 -8.39 7.49
C SER A 217 -24.38 -8.33 6.06
N VAL A 218 -24.12 -7.13 5.57
CA VAL A 218 -23.54 -6.82 4.23
C VAL A 218 -22.41 -5.81 4.42
N TRP A 219 -21.53 -5.64 3.42
CA TRP A 219 -20.40 -4.73 3.49
C TRP A 219 -19.29 -5.12 4.47
N ARG A 220 -19.20 -6.39 4.81
CA ARG A 220 -18.11 -6.88 5.68
C ARG A 220 -16.77 -6.79 4.99
N ASN A 221 -16.71 -7.05 3.69
CA ASN A 221 -15.55 -6.90 2.81
C ASN A 221 -14.26 -7.46 3.42
N PHE A 222 -14.35 -8.67 4.01
CA PHE A 222 -13.22 -9.34 4.64
C PHE A 222 -12.09 -9.56 3.66
N PHE A 223 -10.90 -9.12 4.04
CA PHE A 223 -9.69 -9.25 3.25
C PHE A 223 -9.22 -10.71 3.19
N LYS A 224 -8.78 -11.15 2.00
CA LYS A 224 -8.14 -12.45 1.82
C LYS A 224 -6.72 -12.25 1.34
N GLY A 225 -5.74 -12.64 2.17
CA GLY A 225 -4.33 -12.46 1.89
C GLY A 225 -3.56 -11.96 3.10
N HIS A 226 -2.57 -11.12 2.88
CA HIS A 226 -1.67 -10.65 3.92
C HIS A 226 -1.66 -9.14 3.97
N ILE A 227 -1.62 -8.56 5.17
CA ILE A 227 -1.46 -7.13 5.42
C ILE A 227 -0.29 -6.95 6.39
N ALA A 228 0.52 -5.92 6.16
CA ALA A 228 1.67 -5.61 7.01
C ALA A 228 1.83 -4.10 7.18
N GLU A 229 2.50 -3.70 8.28
CA GLU A 229 2.91 -2.32 8.58
C GLU A 229 1.86 -1.27 8.22
N VAL A 230 0.84 -1.18 9.03
CA VAL A 230 -0.22 -0.20 8.87
C VAL A 230 0.13 1.05 9.66
N GLY A 231 0.10 2.20 9.00
CA GLY A 231 0.32 3.51 9.63
C GLY A 231 -0.80 4.50 9.34
N MET A 232 -1.06 5.36 10.31
CA MET A 232 -2.06 6.41 10.22
C MET A 232 -1.51 7.72 10.79
N TRP A 233 -1.75 8.83 10.08
CA TRP A 233 -1.37 10.20 10.47
C TRP A 233 -2.61 11.10 10.44
N SER A 234 -2.67 12.04 11.38
CA SER A 234 -3.69 13.10 11.42
C SER A 234 -3.28 14.34 10.63
N ASP A 235 -2.42 14.18 9.64
CA ASP A 235 -1.98 15.22 8.72
C ASP A 235 -1.68 14.59 7.34
N MET A 236 -1.55 15.43 6.32
CA MET A 236 -1.11 14.99 5.01
C MET A 236 0.41 14.76 5.02
N LEU A 237 0.87 13.65 4.44
CA LEU A 237 2.27 13.40 4.14
C LEU A 237 2.58 13.86 2.71
N LYS A 238 3.83 14.27 2.50
CA LYS A 238 4.32 14.70 1.17
C LYS A 238 4.78 13.50 0.36
N ASP A 239 4.89 13.67 -0.95
CA ASP A 239 5.30 12.62 -1.89
C ASP A 239 6.60 11.94 -1.49
N TYR A 240 7.61 12.72 -1.11
CA TYR A 240 8.91 12.16 -0.68
C TYR A 240 8.81 11.35 0.62
N GLU A 241 7.84 11.66 1.51
CA GLU A 241 7.61 10.90 2.74
C GLU A 241 6.94 9.55 2.43
N MET A 242 6.03 9.53 1.45
CA MET A 242 5.45 8.27 0.96
C MET A 242 6.50 7.38 0.29
N GLU A 243 7.44 7.97 -0.44
CA GLU A 243 8.60 7.26 -1.00
C GLU A 243 9.54 6.74 0.08
N LEU A 244 9.81 7.52 1.15
CA LEU A 244 10.60 7.06 2.29
C LEU A 244 9.93 5.89 3.03
N ILE A 245 8.60 5.93 3.23
CA ILE A 245 7.86 4.80 3.84
C ILE A 245 8.00 3.54 3.00
N PHE A 246 7.91 3.65 1.68
CA PHE A 246 8.10 2.52 0.78
C PHE A 246 9.51 1.94 0.88
N ASN A 247 10.54 2.80 0.86
CA ASN A 247 11.94 2.38 0.81
C ASN A 247 12.50 1.92 2.17
N LYS A 248 12.04 2.51 3.28
CA LYS A 248 12.63 2.30 4.62
C LYS A 248 11.65 1.76 5.66
N GLY A 249 10.34 1.76 5.38
CA GLY A 249 9.29 1.53 6.36
C GLY A 249 8.91 2.82 7.08
N ILE A 250 7.92 2.74 7.96
CA ILE A 250 7.46 3.89 8.78
C ILE A 250 8.52 4.27 9.83
N ILE A 251 9.18 3.25 10.37
CA ILE A 251 10.32 3.36 11.28
C ILE A 251 11.51 2.71 10.58
N ASP A 252 12.60 3.45 10.46
CA ASP A 252 13.81 2.99 9.78
C ASP A 252 14.61 1.97 10.63
N LYS A 253 15.71 1.49 10.09
CA LYS A 253 16.62 0.55 10.79
C LYS A 253 17.26 1.09 12.07
N ASN A 254 17.27 2.41 12.26
CA ASN A 254 17.79 3.08 13.46
C ASN A 254 16.69 3.29 14.52
N GLY A 255 15.44 2.93 14.23
CA GLY A 255 14.31 3.14 15.11
C GLY A 255 13.71 4.55 15.02
N GLU A 256 14.02 5.30 13.98
CA GLU A 256 13.53 6.66 13.77
C GLU A 256 12.37 6.71 12.78
N TYR A 257 11.41 7.62 13.00
CA TYR A 257 10.35 7.86 12.04
C TYR A 257 10.91 8.50 10.76
N VAL A 258 10.56 7.94 9.60
CA VAL A 258 10.99 8.48 8.30
C VAL A 258 10.18 9.69 7.86
N THR A 259 9.11 10.01 8.57
CA THR A 259 8.19 11.11 8.27
C THR A 259 8.39 12.28 9.23
N SER A 260 8.23 13.51 8.74
CA SER A 260 8.30 14.73 9.55
C SER A 260 7.13 14.88 10.52
N LYS A 261 5.99 14.22 10.21
CA LYS A 261 4.81 14.16 11.04
C LYS A 261 4.80 12.87 11.85
N LEU A 262 4.48 12.95 13.12
CA LEU A 262 4.34 11.77 13.95
C LEU A 262 3.03 11.04 13.61
N PRO A 263 3.08 9.71 13.44
CA PRO A 263 1.87 8.91 13.24
C PRO A 263 1.00 8.92 14.49
N VAL A 264 -0.32 8.86 14.30
CA VAL A 264 -1.28 8.65 15.39
C VAL A 264 -1.42 7.19 15.76
N GLY A 265 -1.07 6.26 14.88
CA GLY A 265 -1.02 4.83 15.12
C GLY A 265 -0.12 4.11 14.13
N ILE A 266 0.61 3.09 14.62
CA ILE A 266 1.40 2.16 13.82
C ILE A 266 1.16 0.74 14.34
N TRP A 267 0.78 -0.15 13.44
CA TRP A 267 0.59 -1.58 13.74
C TRP A 267 1.51 -2.40 12.83
N ASP A 268 2.66 -2.80 13.41
CA ASP A 268 3.68 -3.59 12.70
C ASP A 268 3.55 -5.10 12.93
N PHE A 269 2.58 -5.49 13.77
CA PHE A 269 2.21 -6.85 14.12
C PHE A 269 3.31 -7.71 14.78
N LYS A 270 4.41 -7.09 15.20
CA LYS A 270 5.51 -7.81 15.88
C LYS A 270 5.24 -8.07 17.35
N GLY A 271 4.43 -7.24 17.98
CA GLY A 271 4.11 -7.31 19.40
C GLY A 271 2.63 -7.39 19.67
N GLY A 272 2.26 -8.13 20.70
CA GLY A 272 0.88 -8.26 21.15
C GLY A 272 0.74 -9.20 22.35
N TYR A 273 -0.42 -9.20 22.97
CA TYR A 273 -0.77 -10.09 24.07
C TYR A 273 -2.23 -10.50 23.95
N ASP A 274 -2.51 -11.79 24.16
CA ASP A 274 -3.83 -12.39 23.94
C ASP A 274 -4.36 -12.12 22.51
N SER A 275 -5.42 -11.32 22.39
CA SER A 275 -6.02 -10.93 21.11
C SER A 275 -5.75 -9.46 20.75
N ILE A 276 -4.70 -8.86 21.30
CA ILE A 276 -4.33 -7.45 21.09
C ILE A 276 -3.00 -7.38 20.33
N THR A 277 -2.95 -6.58 19.27
CA THR A 277 -1.71 -6.12 18.63
C THR A 277 -1.40 -4.69 19.06
N PHE A 278 -0.11 -4.43 19.31
CA PHE A 278 0.30 -3.15 19.86
C PHE A 278 0.39 -2.06 18.80
N ASP A 279 -0.08 -0.88 19.17
CA ASP A 279 0.30 0.37 18.53
C ASP A 279 1.68 0.76 19.05
N ILE A 280 2.66 0.82 18.15
CA ILE A 280 4.04 1.18 18.47
C ILE A 280 4.34 2.67 18.25
N SER A 281 3.35 3.49 17.89
CA SER A 281 3.50 4.95 17.78
C SER A 281 3.67 5.67 19.11
N GLY A 282 3.42 4.97 20.21
CA GLY A 282 3.41 5.55 21.56
C GLY A 282 2.10 6.27 21.96
N ASN A 283 1.07 6.23 21.11
CA ASN A 283 -0.21 6.87 21.38
C ASN A 283 -1.23 5.95 22.06
N GLY A 284 -0.92 4.64 22.20
CA GLY A 284 -1.75 3.69 22.92
C GLY A 284 -3.02 3.23 22.17
N ASN A 285 -3.06 3.37 20.86
CA ASN A 285 -4.17 2.90 20.02
C ASN A 285 -4.03 1.40 19.72
N HIS A 286 -3.84 0.59 20.77
CA HIS A 286 -3.76 -0.87 20.65
C HIS A 286 -5.03 -1.41 20.01
N ALA A 287 -4.86 -2.42 19.14
CA ALA A 287 -5.94 -2.94 18.33
C ALA A 287 -6.25 -4.40 18.71
N LYS A 288 -7.51 -4.77 18.66
CA LYS A 288 -7.96 -6.15 18.91
C LYS A 288 -8.06 -6.90 17.60
N PHE A 289 -7.44 -8.08 17.52
CA PHE A 289 -7.53 -8.92 16.32
C PHE A 289 -8.47 -10.12 16.53
N TYR A 290 -9.08 -10.54 15.43
CA TYR A 290 -10.05 -11.63 15.38
C TYR A 290 -9.65 -12.56 14.23
N ASN A 291 -9.34 -13.82 14.54
CA ASN A 291 -8.98 -14.86 13.58
C ASN A 291 -7.85 -14.47 12.61
N VAL A 292 -6.91 -13.64 13.07
CA VAL A 292 -5.71 -13.26 12.33
C VAL A 292 -4.53 -14.02 12.90
N GLU A 293 -3.75 -14.67 12.04
CA GLU A 293 -2.49 -15.32 12.40
C GLU A 293 -1.34 -14.41 11.94
N PHE A 294 -0.32 -14.23 12.79
CA PHE A 294 0.83 -13.41 12.47
C PHE A 294 2.01 -14.28 12.06
N ALA A 295 2.70 -13.87 11.00
CA ALA A 295 3.88 -14.57 10.49
C ALA A 295 4.98 -13.60 10.09
N ASN A 296 6.24 -14.02 10.23
CA ASN A 296 7.41 -13.26 9.82
C ASN A 296 7.89 -13.77 8.45
N LYS A 297 7.95 -12.90 7.46
CA LYS A 297 8.61 -13.16 6.18
C LYS A 297 9.33 -11.91 5.68
N SER A 298 10.39 -12.12 4.91
CA SER A 298 10.95 -11.09 4.05
C SER A 298 9.93 -10.74 2.98
N LEU A 299 9.49 -9.49 2.92
CA LEU A 299 8.59 -9.01 1.89
C LEU A 299 9.45 -8.61 0.69
N LYS A 300 9.26 -9.30 -0.43
CA LYS A 300 9.85 -8.91 -1.71
C LYS A 300 8.82 -8.09 -2.47
N SER A 301 9.09 -6.81 -2.71
CA SER A 301 8.30 -6.04 -3.66
C SER A 301 8.93 -6.16 -5.04
N ASN A 302 8.19 -6.73 -5.99
CA ASN A 302 8.58 -6.69 -7.39
C ASN A 302 8.21 -5.32 -7.94
N THR A 303 9.17 -4.42 -8.04
CA THR A 303 8.99 -3.18 -8.80
C THR A 303 9.20 -3.49 -10.27
N GLU A 304 8.13 -3.70 -11.03
CA GLU A 304 8.20 -3.65 -12.49
C GLU A 304 8.42 -2.18 -12.88
N ARG A 305 9.65 -1.82 -13.26
CA ARG A 305 9.91 -0.54 -13.94
C ARG A 305 9.71 -0.78 -15.44
N TYR A 306 8.65 -0.25 -15.99
CA TYR A 306 8.57 -0.06 -17.43
C TYR A 306 9.41 1.17 -17.76
N LEU A 307 10.50 1.00 -18.51
CA LEU A 307 11.21 2.14 -19.08
C LEU A 307 10.28 2.77 -20.11
N PRO A 308 9.88 4.05 -19.96
CA PRO A 308 9.05 4.68 -20.95
C PRO A 308 9.83 4.81 -22.26
N TYR A 309 9.19 4.46 -23.37
CA TYR A 309 9.69 4.83 -24.69
C TYR A 309 9.83 6.36 -24.77
N ARG A 310 11.00 6.83 -25.08
CA ARG A 310 11.21 8.19 -25.56
C ARG A 310 11.28 8.17 -27.08
#